data_2ffc052240dbb8b8f3b4126ade5738e3
#
_entry.id   2ffc052240dbb8b8f3b4126ade5738e3
#
_cell.length_a   1.000
_cell.length_b   1.000
_cell.length_c   1.000
_cell.angle_alpha   90.00
_cell.angle_beta   90.00
_cell.angle_gamma   90.00
#
_symmetry.space_group_name_H-M   'P 1'
#
loop_
_entity.id
_entity.type
_entity.pdbx_description
1 polymer ?
#
loop_
_entity_poly.entity_id
_entity_poly.type
_entity_poly.pdbx_seq_one_letter_code
_entity_poly.pdbx_strand_id
1 'polypeptide(L)'
;MSMRFTFWIMVGIVAISGLSQGMLLPAIAMIFEQEGVSSSINGIHATALYIGILVISPFLEKPMQKFGMKPIIVIGGFLVIISLFFFTQTFSFWVWFILRFLVGVGDHMLHVGTQTWITTTSDPSKIGRQVSIYGVFFGIGFAVGPYLASTVQYGLATPFIISTILCLIGWLLLLPTKNAFPAQDEREVKSKSSFSRYKQVVGLGWIALLGPLAYGVLEAMLNSNLPVYALRKGWSVSDVSFLLPAFAVGGIITQIPLGILSDKYGRDRILTWTFSVSTGIFLLAAVFDQYYWIVFACMLLVGMVIGSCFSLGLGFMTDLLPRHLLPAGNILSGIAFSLGSIMGPVLGGVFIEKIQYTSFFYCGYDYNGNSRNGIYGLHEESIRIKKNRK
;
A
#
# COMPACT_ATOMS: atom_id res chain seq x y z
N MET A 1 17.95 25.91 -8.60
CA MET A 1 16.61 25.32 -8.78
C MET A 1 15.73 25.77 -7.64
N SER A 2 14.50 26.27 -7.89
CA SER A 2 13.65 26.76 -6.82
C SER A 2 13.09 25.59 -5.99
N MET A 3 12.85 25.81 -4.69
CA MET A 3 12.23 24.81 -3.80
C MET A 3 10.89 24.30 -4.34
N ARG A 4 10.08 25.20 -4.93
CA ARG A 4 8.80 24.82 -5.56
C ARG A 4 8.97 23.84 -6.71
N PHE A 5 9.98 24.03 -7.56
CA PHE A 5 10.22 23.14 -8.69
C PHE A 5 10.71 21.77 -8.24
N THR A 6 11.60 21.71 -7.24
CA THR A 6 12.04 20.44 -6.65
C THR A 6 10.88 19.68 -6.01
N PHE A 7 9.96 20.36 -5.31
CA PHE A 7 8.75 19.75 -4.77
C PHE A 7 7.92 19.06 -5.86
N TRP A 8 7.68 19.73 -7.00
CA TRP A 8 6.91 19.12 -8.09
C TRP A 8 7.63 17.96 -8.77
N ILE A 9 8.97 17.97 -8.79
CA ILE A 9 9.74 16.80 -9.23
C ILE A 9 9.49 15.62 -8.27
N MET A 10 9.56 15.84 -6.94
CA MET A 10 9.29 14.77 -5.96
C MET A 10 7.86 14.22 -6.10
N VAL A 11 6.89 15.11 -6.31
CA VAL A 11 5.49 14.72 -6.57
C VAL A 11 5.35 13.93 -7.88
N GLY A 12 6.04 14.34 -8.95
CA GLY A 12 6.05 13.60 -10.20
C GLY A 12 6.67 12.21 -10.08
N ILE A 13 7.79 12.11 -9.36
CA ILE A 13 8.47 10.84 -9.10
C ILE A 13 7.56 9.88 -8.33
N VAL A 14 6.87 10.37 -7.30
CA VAL A 14 5.97 9.50 -6.52
C VAL A 14 4.73 9.09 -7.31
N ALA A 15 4.23 9.93 -8.21
CA ALA A 15 3.14 9.55 -9.11
C ALA A 15 3.56 8.42 -10.06
N ILE A 16 4.77 8.50 -10.61
CA ILE A 16 5.36 7.45 -11.47
C ILE A 16 5.61 6.18 -10.66
N SER A 17 6.10 6.30 -9.43
CA SER A 17 6.27 5.16 -8.52
C SER A 17 4.92 4.48 -8.22
N GLY A 18 3.90 5.25 -7.88
CA GLY A 18 2.54 4.73 -7.69
C GLY A 18 2.02 3.98 -8.92
N LEU A 19 2.22 4.54 -10.11
CA LEU A 19 1.84 3.90 -11.38
C LEU A 19 2.60 2.58 -11.60
N SER A 20 3.89 2.56 -11.33
CA SER A 20 4.71 1.35 -11.46
C SER A 20 4.29 0.26 -10.47
N GLN A 21 4.01 0.62 -9.21
CA GLN A 21 3.51 -0.32 -8.20
C GLN A 21 2.12 -0.86 -8.55
N GLY A 22 1.18 0.03 -8.89
CA GLY A 22 -0.17 -0.36 -9.27
C GLY A 22 -0.24 -1.20 -10.54
N MET A 23 0.78 -1.12 -11.41
CA MET A 23 0.94 -1.97 -12.59
C MET A 23 1.55 -3.35 -12.25
N LEU A 24 2.56 -3.39 -11.40
CA LEU A 24 3.44 -4.56 -11.26
C LEU A 24 2.71 -5.80 -10.74
N LEU A 25 1.86 -5.65 -9.72
CA LEU A 25 1.14 -6.79 -9.14
C LEU A 25 0.13 -7.39 -10.12
N PRO A 26 -0.81 -6.62 -10.72
CA PRO A 26 -1.78 -7.18 -11.65
C PRO A 26 -1.14 -7.64 -12.97
N ALA A 27 -0.11 -6.96 -13.50
CA ALA A 27 0.57 -7.39 -14.72
C ALA A 27 1.16 -8.78 -14.57
N ILE A 28 1.94 -9.03 -13.51
CA ILE A 28 2.56 -10.34 -13.31
C ILE A 28 1.50 -11.38 -12.96
N ALA A 29 0.42 -11.03 -12.24
CA ALA A 29 -0.67 -11.94 -11.96
C ALA A 29 -1.36 -12.43 -13.25
N MET A 30 -1.63 -11.50 -14.20
CA MET A 30 -2.20 -11.84 -15.51
C MET A 30 -1.26 -12.70 -16.36
N ILE A 31 0.04 -12.37 -16.38
CA ILE A 31 1.04 -13.16 -17.11
C ILE A 31 1.13 -14.58 -16.53
N PHE A 32 1.21 -14.71 -15.22
CA PHE A 32 1.30 -16.03 -14.57
C PHE A 32 0.04 -16.87 -14.79
N GLU A 33 -1.14 -16.27 -14.81
CA GLU A 33 -2.38 -16.98 -15.14
C GLU A 33 -2.36 -17.49 -16.60
N GLN A 34 -1.89 -16.66 -17.54
CA GLN A 34 -1.77 -17.05 -18.95
C GLN A 34 -0.74 -18.18 -19.17
N GLU A 35 0.32 -18.21 -18.38
CA GLU A 35 1.37 -19.24 -18.39
C GLU A 35 1.01 -20.48 -17.55
N GLY A 36 -0.20 -20.53 -16.97
CA GLY A 36 -0.69 -21.68 -16.21
C GLY A 36 -0.06 -21.84 -14.82
N VAL A 37 0.55 -20.79 -14.27
CA VAL A 37 1.09 -20.81 -12.90
C VAL A 37 -0.06 -20.83 -11.90
N SER A 38 0.01 -21.70 -10.87
CA SER A 38 -1.06 -21.78 -9.88
C SER A 38 -1.23 -20.47 -9.10
N SER A 39 -2.47 -20.17 -8.71
CA SER A 39 -2.78 -18.95 -7.97
C SER A 39 -2.09 -18.89 -6.61
N SER A 40 -1.87 -20.02 -5.93
CA SER A 40 -1.08 -20.06 -4.68
C SER A 40 0.37 -19.67 -4.92
N ILE A 41 1.00 -20.16 -5.99
CA ILE A 41 2.37 -19.79 -6.36
C ILE A 41 2.45 -18.32 -6.74
N ASN A 42 1.49 -17.79 -7.51
CA ASN A 42 1.40 -16.36 -7.79
C ASN A 42 1.30 -15.53 -6.51
N GLY A 43 0.47 -15.96 -5.55
CA GLY A 43 0.33 -15.31 -4.25
C GLY A 43 1.66 -15.26 -3.47
N ILE A 44 2.38 -16.39 -3.41
CA ILE A 44 3.72 -16.44 -2.77
C ILE A 44 4.69 -15.51 -3.51
N HIS A 45 4.70 -15.53 -4.83
CA HIS A 45 5.58 -14.70 -5.64
C HIS A 45 5.30 -13.19 -5.43
N ALA A 46 4.04 -12.80 -5.21
CA ALA A 46 3.66 -11.41 -4.94
C ALA A 46 4.26 -10.88 -3.63
N THR A 47 4.53 -11.75 -2.65
CA THR A 47 5.11 -11.35 -1.35
C THR A 47 6.50 -10.76 -1.47
N ALA A 48 7.25 -11.10 -2.53
CA ALA A 48 8.64 -10.66 -2.73
C ALA A 48 8.79 -9.13 -2.66
N LEU A 49 7.83 -8.38 -3.22
CA LEU A 49 7.80 -6.91 -3.18
C LEU A 49 7.79 -6.40 -1.72
N TYR A 50 6.88 -6.92 -0.91
CA TYR A 50 6.68 -6.48 0.47
C TYR A 50 7.80 -6.95 1.40
N ILE A 51 8.41 -8.11 1.12
CA ILE A 51 9.62 -8.57 1.80
C ILE A 51 10.76 -7.58 1.54
N GLY A 52 10.92 -7.10 0.29
CA GLY A 52 11.90 -6.07 -0.06
C GLY A 52 11.72 -4.79 0.76
N ILE A 53 10.48 -4.31 0.87
CA ILE A 53 10.10 -3.14 1.69
C ILE A 53 10.49 -3.36 3.17
N LEU A 54 10.10 -4.49 3.76
CA LEU A 54 10.39 -4.79 5.17
C LEU A 54 11.88 -4.90 5.45
N VAL A 55 12.62 -5.56 4.57
CA VAL A 55 14.07 -5.78 4.76
C VAL A 55 14.83 -4.45 4.73
N ILE A 56 14.51 -3.55 3.80
CA ILE A 56 15.27 -2.29 3.67
C ILE A 56 14.87 -1.23 4.72
N SER A 57 13.62 -1.26 5.21
CA SER A 57 13.08 -0.23 6.11
C SER A 57 13.99 0.15 7.28
N PRO A 58 14.52 -0.79 8.08
CA PRO A 58 15.35 -0.46 9.26
C PRO A 58 16.72 0.11 8.90
N PHE A 59 17.15 -0.02 7.66
CA PHE A 59 18.49 0.39 7.23
C PHE A 59 18.53 1.78 6.56
N LEU A 60 17.40 2.46 6.35
CA LEU A 60 17.36 3.71 5.61
C LEU A 60 17.76 4.94 6.42
N GLU A 61 17.50 4.96 7.72
CA GLU A 61 17.71 6.14 8.57
C GLU A 61 19.17 6.61 8.59
N LYS A 62 20.11 5.72 8.90
CA LYS A 62 21.54 6.05 9.00
C LYS A 62 22.14 6.55 7.67
N PRO A 63 21.91 5.89 6.52
CA PRO A 63 22.37 6.41 5.23
C PRO A 63 21.77 7.77 4.87
N MET A 64 20.48 8.02 5.17
CA MET A 64 19.87 9.34 4.93
C MET A 64 20.51 10.43 5.78
N GLN A 65 20.82 10.16 7.04
CA GLN A 65 21.51 11.11 7.91
C GLN A 65 22.94 11.39 7.43
N LYS A 66 23.67 10.37 6.96
CA LYS A 66 25.06 10.48 6.55
C LYS A 66 25.25 11.06 5.15
N PHE A 67 24.47 10.61 4.18
CA PHE A 67 24.66 10.94 2.76
C PHE A 67 23.60 11.93 2.24
N GLY A 68 22.56 12.20 3.02
CA GLY A 68 21.39 12.97 2.60
C GLY A 68 20.36 12.11 1.88
N MET A 69 19.23 12.74 1.54
CA MET A 69 18.07 12.05 0.97
C MET A 69 18.22 11.78 -0.53
N LYS A 70 18.87 12.69 -1.28
CA LYS A 70 19.02 12.54 -2.75
C LYS A 70 19.73 11.24 -3.16
N PRO A 71 20.90 10.84 -2.60
CA PRO A 71 21.52 9.57 -2.96
C PRO A 71 20.61 8.36 -2.75
N ILE A 72 19.81 8.36 -1.66
CA ILE A 72 18.87 7.27 -1.36
C ILE A 72 17.79 7.18 -2.44
N ILE A 73 17.19 8.34 -2.84
CA ILE A 73 16.19 8.40 -3.90
C ILE A 73 16.79 7.97 -5.25
N VAL A 74 18.01 8.41 -5.55
CA VAL A 74 18.71 8.07 -6.81
C VAL A 74 18.99 6.57 -6.90
N ILE A 75 19.53 5.96 -5.83
CA ILE A 75 19.81 4.52 -5.78
C ILE A 75 18.50 3.73 -5.84
N GLY A 76 17.48 4.13 -5.08
CA GLY A 76 16.17 3.50 -5.11
C GLY A 76 15.54 3.52 -6.50
N GLY A 77 15.52 4.69 -7.15
CA GLY A 77 15.01 4.83 -8.52
C GLY A 77 15.80 4.01 -9.53
N PHE A 78 17.13 3.95 -9.42
CA PHE A 78 17.98 3.11 -10.27
C PHE A 78 17.65 1.62 -10.11
N LEU A 79 17.47 1.13 -8.87
CA LEU A 79 17.07 -0.26 -8.62
C LEU A 79 15.72 -0.60 -9.25
N VAL A 80 14.75 0.30 -9.17
CA VAL A 80 13.44 0.11 -9.81
C VAL A 80 13.59 0.04 -11.33
N ILE A 81 14.30 1.00 -11.94
CA ILE A 81 14.49 1.06 -13.40
C ILE A 81 15.17 -0.20 -13.93
N ILE A 82 16.28 -0.62 -13.30
CA ILE A 82 17.04 -1.78 -13.75
C ILE A 82 16.22 -3.07 -13.58
N SER A 83 15.46 -3.17 -12.50
CA SER A 83 14.59 -4.32 -12.27
C SER A 83 13.46 -4.40 -13.31
N LEU A 84 12.78 -3.28 -13.59
CA LEU A 84 11.74 -3.22 -14.62
C LEU A 84 12.30 -3.54 -16.02
N PHE A 85 13.49 -3.07 -16.33
CA PHE A 85 14.17 -3.43 -17.58
C PHE A 85 14.45 -4.93 -17.68
N PHE A 86 14.95 -5.56 -16.62
CA PHE A 86 15.24 -6.99 -16.66
C PHE A 86 13.98 -7.87 -16.71
N PHE A 87 12.80 -7.41 -16.27
CA PHE A 87 11.53 -8.10 -16.52
C PHE A 87 11.26 -8.30 -18.01
N THR A 88 11.80 -7.44 -18.88
CA THR A 88 11.61 -7.54 -20.34
C THR A 88 12.53 -8.56 -21.01
N GLN A 89 13.60 -9.00 -20.35
CA GLN A 89 14.66 -9.81 -20.96
C GLN A 89 14.47 -11.30 -20.76
N THR A 90 13.86 -11.72 -19.67
CA THR A 90 13.74 -13.13 -19.34
C THR A 90 12.40 -13.42 -18.66
N PHE A 91 11.74 -14.49 -19.06
CA PHE A 91 10.65 -15.07 -18.32
C PHE A 91 11.22 -16.21 -17.46
N SER A 92 11.54 -15.92 -16.20
CA SER A 92 12.00 -16.90 -15.22
C SER A 92 11.39 -16.59 -13.87
N PHE A 93 10.71 -17.56 -13.27
CA PHE A 93 10.04 -17.44 -11.98
C PHE A 93 10.96 -16.87 -10.89
N TRP A 94 12.14 -17.47 -10.71
CA TRP A 94 13.08 -17.06 -9.66
C TRP A 94 13.74 -15.69 -9.94
N VAL A 95 14.05 -15.42 -11.21
CA VAL A 95 14.59 -14.10 -11.59
C VAL A 95 13.53 -13.04 -11.33
N TRP A 96 12.29 -13.27 -11.72
CA TRP A 96 11.18 -12.33 -11.47
C TRP A 96 10.89 -12.15 -9.97
N PHE A 97 11.05 -13.20 -9.16
CA PHE A 97 10.94 -13.09 -7.70
C PHE A 97 11.99 -12.12 -7.14
N ILE A 98 13.26 -12.28 -7.55
CA ILE A 98 14.35 -11.39 -7.14
C ILE A 98 14.12 -9.97 -7.65
N LEU A 99 13.68 -9.80 -8.90
CA LEU A 99 13.38 -8.48 -9.46
C LEU A 99 12.25 -7.79 -8.69
N ARG A 100 11.18 -8.50 -8.32
CA ARG A 100 10.12 -7.97 -7.45
C ARG A 100 10.65 -7.53 -6.08
N PHE A 101 11.50 -8.33 -5.48
CA PHE A 101 12.16 -7.97 -4.22
C PHE A 101 12.97 -6.68 -4.37
N LEU A 102 13.77 -6.56 -5.44
CA LEU A 102 14.57 -5.35 -5.71
C LEU A 102 13.69 -4.13 -6.01
N VAL A 103 12.58 -4.30 -6.71
CA VAL A 103 11.59 -3.21 -6.89
C VAL A 103 11.06 -2.76 -5.52
N GLY A 104 10.71 -3.70 -4.62
CA GLY A 104 10.24 -3.36 -3.27
C GLY A 104 11.29 -2.57 -2.46
N VAL A 105 12.56 -2.99 -2.52
CA VAL A 105 13.68 -2.27 -1.91
C VAL A 105 13.81 -0.86 -2.48
N GLY A 106 13.92 -0.74 -3.81
CA GLY A 106 14.17 0.52 -4.49
C GLY A 106 13.02 1.52 -4.32
N ASP A 107 11.81 1.05 -4.41
CA ASP A 107 10.62 1.85 -4.29
C ASP A 107 10.39 2.37 -2.86
N HIS A 108 10.67 1.54 -1.85
CA HIS A 108 10.64 1.99 -0.47
C HIS A 108 11.71 3.05 -0.16
N MET A 109 12.92 2.88 -0.70
CA MET A 109 13.98 3.89 -0.62
C MET A 109 13.54 5.22 -1.24
N LEU A 110 12.88 5.17 -2.39
CA LEU A 110 12.34 6.32 -3.09
C LEU A 110 11.25 7.01 -2.27
N HIS A 111 10.29 6.24 -1.75
CA HIS A 111 9.19 6.77 -0.93
C HIS A 111 9.67 7.43 0.35
N VAL A 112 10.47 6.74 1.15
CA VAL A 112 10.99 7.28 2.41
C VAL A 112 11.86 8.51 2.15
N GLY A 113 12.72 8.47 1.13
CA GLY A 113 13.57 9.59 0.76
C GLY A 113 12.79 10.82 0.31
N THR A 114 11.80 10.68 -0.58
CA THR A 114 10.98 11.80 -1.08
C THR A 114 10.07 12.36 -0.02
N GLN A 115 9.42 11.51 0.80
CA GLN A 115 8.57 11.94 1.89
C GLN A 115 9.37 12.69 2.96
N THR A 116 10.54 12.17 3.34
CA THR A 116 11.45 12.84 4.29
C THR A 116 11.94 14.17 3.73
N TRP A 117 12.26 14.23 2.43
CA TRP A 117 12.67 15.47 1.77
C TRP A 117 11.56 16.53 1.87
N ILE A 118 10.32 16.17 1.55
CA ILE A 118 9.16 17.08 1.61
C ILE A 118 8.95 17.58 3.06
N THR A 119 8.93 16.69 4.04
CA THR A 119 8.68 17.07 5.44
C THR A 119 9.78 17.91 6.06
N THR A 120 11.04 17.70 5.63
CA THR A 120 12.20 18.44 6.15
C THR A 120 12.39 19.80 5.50
N THR A 121 12.11 19.94 4.19
CA THR A 121 12.40 21.16 3.44
C THR A 121 11.22 22.11 3.33
N SER A 122 10.03 21.68 3.72
CA SER A 122 8.80 22.47 3.64
C SER A 122 8.64 23.41 4.81
N ASP A 123 7.98 24.55 4.57
CA ASP A 123 7.50 25.43 5.62
C ASP A 123 6.57 24.66 6.59
N PRO A 124 6.80 24.70 7.91
CA PRO A 124 5.98 24.00 8.89
C PRO A 124 4.47 24.23 8.74
N SER A 125 4.06 25.44 8.32
CA SER A 125 2.65 25.78 8.07
C SER A 125 2.05 25.07 6.84
N LYS A 126 2.86 24.48 5.95
CA LYS A 126 2.46 23.89 4.67
C LYS A 126 2.72 22.40 4.57
N ILE A 127 3.39 21.80 5.56
CA ILE A 127 3.77 20.37 5.54
C ILE A 127 2.53 19.48 5.31
N GLY A 128 1.45 19.69 6.07
CA GLY A 128 0.24 18.88 5.93
C GLY A 128 -0.34 18.93 4.50
N ARG A 129 -0.43 20.12 3.90
CA ARG A 129 -0.89 20.28 2.52
C ARG A 129 0.03 19.60 1.52
N GLN A 130 1.34 19.68 1.70
CA GLN A 130 2.32 19.10 0.76
C GLN A 130 2.35 17.58 0.85
N VAL A 131 2.24 17.01 2.05
CA VAL A 131 2.10 15.56 2.26
C VAL A 131 0.78 15.05 1.67
N SER A 132 -0.31 15.82 1.79
CA SER A 132 -1.58 15.46 1.15
C SER A 132 -1.49 15.45 -0.38
N ILE A 133 -0.85 16.46 -0.99
CA ILE A 133 -0.61 16.49 -2.44
C ILE A 133 0.23 15.28 -2.86
N TYR A 134 1.30 14.97 -2.13
CA TYR A 134 2.13 13.78 -2.36
C TYR A 134 1.29 12.50 -2.35
N GLY A 135 0.44 12.30 -1.34
CA GLY A 135 -0.42 11.12 -1.23
C GLY A 135 -1.46 11.02 -2.36
N VAL A 136 -2.07 12.16 -2.76
CA VAL A 136 -3.02 12.19 -3.87
C VAL A 136 -2.35 11.79 -5.20
N PHE A 137 -1.18 12.32 -5.49
CA PHE A 137 -0.47 11.99 -6.73
C PHE A 137 0.03 10.54 -6.76
N PHE A 138 0.47 10.01 -5.62
CA PHE A 138 0.74 8.59 -5.50
C PHE A 138 -0.51 7.75 -5.79
N GLY A 139 -1.64 8.08 -5.15
CA GLY A 139 -2.91 7.37 -5.32
C GLY A 139 -3.43 7.43 -6.76
N ILE A 140 -3.31 8.58 -7.44
CA ILE A 140 -3.66 8.69 -8.86
C ILE A 140 -2.77 7.77 -9.71
N GLY A 141 -1.44 7.81 -9.49
CA GLY A 141 -0.52 6.92 -10.18
C GLY A 141 -0.89 5.45 -9.97
N PHE A 142 -1.09 5.05 -8.72
CA PHE A 142 -1.47 3.70 -8.34
C PHE A 142 -2.81 3.25 -8.98
N ALA A 143 -3.81 4.13 -9.01
CA ALA A 143 -5.09 3.84 -9.65
C ALA A 143 -5.00 3.69 -11.18
N VAL A 144 -4.04 4.38 -11.81
CA VAL A 144 -3.79 4.26 -13.26
C VAL A 144 -2.96 3.02 -13.61
N GLY A 145 -2.20 2.49 -12.65
CA GLY A 145 -1.32 1.33 -12.85
C GLY A 145 -1.97 0.12 -13.53
N PRO A 146 -3.16 -0.35 -13.11
CA PRO A 146 -3.83 -1.48 -13.76
C PRO A 146 -4.18 -1.27 -15.24
N TYR A 147 -4.42 -0.02 -15.68
CA TYR A 147 -4.56 0.26 -17.11
C TYR A 147 -3.24 0.03 -17.86
N LEU A 148 -2.12 0.38 -17.22
CA LEU A 148 -0.81 0.07 -17.80
C LEU A 148 -0.56 -1.44 -17.79
N ALA A 149 -0.97 -2.16 -16.74
CA ALA A 149 -0.88 -3.61 -16.68
C ALA A 149 -1.66 -4.29 -17.82
N SER A 150 -2.81 -3.76 -18.23
CA SER A 150 -3.59 -4.33 -19.34
C SER A 150 -2.86 -4.29 -20.69
N THR A 151 -1.82 -3.49 -20.83
CA THR A 151 -0.99 -3.48 -22.05
C THR A 151 -0.24 -4.79 -22.29
N VAL A 152 -0.27 -5.73 -21.34
CA VAL A 152 0.21 -7.11 -21.50
C VAL A 152 -0.44 -7.82 -22.70
N GLN A 153 -1.66 -7.44 -23.07
CA GLN A 153 -2.35 -7.95 -24.27
C GLN A 153 -1.63 -7.61 -25.60
N TYR A 154 -0.79 -6.59 -25.63
CA TYR A 154 0.01 -6.20 -26.80
C TYR A 154 1.40 -6.84 -26.78
N GLY A 155 1.79 -7.49 -25.67
CA GLY A 155 3.05 -8.19 -25.48
C GLY A 155 3.45 -8.20 -24.01
N LEU A 156 4.00 -9.34 -23.54
CA LEU A 156 4.36 -9.57 -22.13
C LEU A 156 5.32 -8.51 -21.58
N ALA A 157 6.22 -7.99 -22.42
CA ALA A 157 7.20 -6.97 -22.03
C ALA A 157 6.63 -5.53 -22.02
N THR A 158 5.51 -5.27 -22.70
CA THR A 158 5.00 -3.91 -22.95
C THR A 158 4.80 -3.09 -21.68
N PRO A 159 4.11 -3.56 -20.62
CA PRO A 159 3.90 -2.77 -19.41
C PRO A 159 5.22 -2.43 -18.71
N PHE A 160 6.18 -3.33 -18.71
CA PHE A 160 7.49 -3.12 -18.09
C PHE A 160 8.33 -2.11 -18.88
N ILE A 161 8.31 -2.15 -20.23
CA ILE A 161 9.00 -1.17 -21.08
C ILE A 161 8.47 0.25 -20.81
N ILE A 162 7.15 0.41 -20.82
CA ILE A 162 6.53 1.73 -20.60
C ILE A 162 6.88 2.24 -19.19
N SER A 163 6.76 1.39 -18.15
CA SER A 163 7.13 1.77 -16.78
C SER A 163 8.61 2.11 -16.68
N THR A 164 9.51 1.35 -17.32
CA THR A 164 10.95 1.63 -17.34
C THR A 164 11.23 3.03 -17.90
N ILE A 165 10.61 3.37 -19.04
CA ILE A 165 10.79 4.69 -19.68
C ILE A 165 10.28 5.81 -18.77
N LEU A 166 9.09 5.66 -18.19
CA LEU A 166 8.53 6.67 -17.29
C LEU A 166 9.38 6.85 -16.02
N CYS A 167 9.83 5.74 -15.40
CA CYS A 167 10.73 5.80 -14.25
C CYS A 167 12.07 6.45 -14.61
N LEU A 168 12.63 6.17 -15.79
CA LEU A 168 13.86 6.78 -16.27
C LEU A 168 13.70 8.29 -16.45
N ILE A 169 12.60 8.75 -17.03
CA ILE A 169 12.29 10.19 -17.18
C ILE A 169 12.24 10.84 -15.79
N GLY A 170 11.49 10.29 -14.85
CA GLY A 170 11.40 10.80 -13.49
C GLY A 170 12.77 10.83 -12.79
N TRP A 171 13.56 9.78 -12.96
CA TRP A 171 14.91 9.67 -12.39
C TRP A 171 15.88 10.71 -12.98
N LEU A 172 15.86 10.95 -14.29
CA LEU A 172 16.68 11.97 -14.94
C LEU A 172 16.32 13.37 -14.44
N LEU A 173 15.03 13.67 -14.23
CA LEU A 173 14.58 14.95 -13.67
C LEU A 173 15.04 15.17 -12.22
N LEU A 174 15.34 14.09 -11.49
CA LEU A 174 15.88 14.16 -10.12
C LEU A 174 17.34 14.58 -10.09
N LEU A 175 18.16 14.18 -11.07
CA LEU A 175 19.62 14.36 -11.04
C LEU A 175 20.09 15.81 -10.80
N PRO A 176 19.48 16.85 -11.40
CA PRO A 176 19.90 18.24 -11.16
C PRO A 176 19.41 18.80 -9.82
N THR A 177 18.60 18.09 -9.02
CA THR A 177 18.12 18.59 -7.72
C THR A 177 19.25 18.68 -6.70
N LYS A 178 19.13 19.61 -5.75
CA LYS A 178 20.09 19.71 -4.64
C LYS A 178 19.84 18.63 -3.60
N ASN A 179 20.91 18.14 -2.96
CA ASN A 179 20.78 17.23 -1.82
C ASN A 179 20.22 17.99 -0.60
N ALA A 180 19.49 17.29 0.24
CA ALA A 180 19.03 17.79 1.53
C ALA A 180 19.24 16.70 2.58
N PHE A 181 19.37 17.10 3.84
CA PHE A 181 19.60 16.22 4.98
C PHE A 181 18.39 16.24 5.90
N PRO A 182 18.03 15.11 6.54
CA PRO A 182 16.98 15.08 7.56
C PRO A 182 17.29 16.07 8.71
N ALA A 183 16.28 16.64 9.32
CA ALA A 183 16.48 17.44 10.53
C ALA A 183 17.04 16.53 11.65
N GLN A 184 18.18 16.90 12.20
CA GLN A 184 18.77 16.19 13.33
C GLN A 184 18.09 16.67 14.62
N ASP A 185 17.34 15.81 15.28
CA ASP A 185 16.80 16.07 16.60
C ASP A 185 17.84 15.55 17.64
N GLU A 186 18.64 16.44 18.20
CA GLU A 186 19.69 16.11 19.19
C GLU A 186 19.15 15.38 20.44
N ARG A 187 17.82 15.42 20.64
CA ARG A 187 17.14 14.78 21.77
C ARG A 187 16.87 13.28 21.54
N GLU A 188 16.86 12.79 20.33
CA GLU A 188 16.63 11.37 20.03
C GLU A 188 17.82 10.46 20.35
N VAL A 189 19.05 11.02 20.40
CA VAL A 189 20.27 10.27 20.63
C VAL A 189 20.40 9.68 22.06
N LYS A 190 19.63 10.17 23.03
CA LYS A 190 19.69 9.72 24.45
C LYS A 190 18.49 8.88 24.90
N SER A 191 17.58 8.49 24.03
CA SER A 191 16.36 7.77 24.39
C SER A 191 16.55 6.26 24.44
N LYS A 192 15.76 5.61 25.31
CA LYS A 192 15.66 4.15 25.50
C LYS A 192 15.67 3.37 24.17
N SER A 193 16.24 2.16 24.18
CA SER A 193 16.28 1.24 23.03
C SER A 193 14.99 1.26 22.22
N SER A 194 15.08 1.35 20.89
CA SER A 194 13.93 1.33 19.98
C SER A 194 13.00 0.15 20.25
N PHE A 195 13.54 -1.01 20.62
CA PHE A 195 12.79 -2.19 20.98
C PHE A 195 11.87 -1.98 22.21
N SER A 196 12.33 -1.25 23.23
CA SER A 196 11.51 -0.92 24.41
C SER A 196 10.33 -0.02 24.04
N ARG A 197 10.53 0.93 23.11
CA ARG A 197 9.46 1.78 22.59
C ARG A 197 8.42 0.97 21.81
N TYR A 198 8.84 0.06 20.95
CA TYR A 198 7.93 -0.82 20.20
C TYR A 198 7.10 -1.72 21.12
N LYS A 199 7.70 -2.29 22.16
CA LYS A 199 6.97 -3.07 23.16
C LYS A 199 5.90 -2.24 23.88
N GLN A 200 6.19 -0.98 24.22
CA GLN A 200 5.22 -0.08 24.83
C GLN A 200 4.08 0.26 23.86
N VAL A 201 4.37 0.52 22.58
CA VAL A 201 3.36 0.77 21.55
C VAL A 201 2.43 -0.43 21.39
N VAL A 202 2.99 -1.64 21.27
CA VAL A 202 2.18 -2.86 21.20
C VAL A 202 1.32 -3.02 22.43
N GLY A 203 1.84 -2.79 23.64
CA GLY A 203 1.07 -2.88 24.87
C GLY A 203 -0.09 -1.89 25.00
N LEU A 204 0.04 -0.69 24.41
CA LEU A 204 -0.94 0.41 24.54
C LEU A 204 -1.87 0.53 23.34
N GLY A 205 -1.41 0.17 22.14
CA GLY A 205 -2.07 0.53 20.88
C GLY A 205 -2.12 -0.58 19.84
N TRP A 206 -1.93 -1.86 20.20
CA TRP A 206 -1.94 -2.99 19.24
C TRP A 206 -3.23 -3.04 18.40
N ILE A 207 -4.34 -2.60 18.98
CA ILE A 207 -5.66 -2.50 18.33
C ILE A 207 -5.62 -1.61 17.09
N ALA A 208 -4.94 -0.46 17.19
CA ALA A 208 -4.83 0.46 16.06
C ALA A 208 -3.98 -0.11 14.92
N LEU A 209 -3.14 -1.12 15.18
CA LEU A 209 -2.36 -1.82 14.15
C LEU A 209 -3.23 -2.73 13.27
N LEU A 210 -4.41 -3.15 13.75
CA LEU A 210 -5.32 -4.02 13.00
C LEU A 210 -5.86 -3.34 11.73
N GLY A 211 -6.11 -2.03 11.76
CA GLY A 211 -6.57 -1.27 10.60
C GLY A 211 -5.56 -1.33 9.43
N PRO A 212 -4.31 -0.88 9.63
CA PRO A 212 -3.24 -1.01 8.64
C PRO A 212 -2.98 -2.44 8.17
N LEU A 213 -2.96 -3.42 9.09
CA LEU A 213 -2.77 -4.83 8.76
C LEU A 213 -3.89 -5.34 7.86
N ALA A 214 -5.14 -5.10 8.22
CA ALA A 214 -6.32 -5.51 7.47
C ALA A 214 -6.35 -4.87 6.08
N TYR A 215 -6.04 -3.58 6.00
CA TYR A 215 -5.98 -2.88 4.73
C TYR A 215 -4.87 -3.44 3.84
N GLY A 216 -3.69 -3.76 4.42
CA GLY A 216 -2.59 -4.40 3.68
C GLY A 216 -2.97 -5.77 3.12
N VAL A 217 -3.64 -6.62 3.92
CA VAL A 217 -4.16 -7.91 3.43
C VAL A 217 -5.09 -7.71 2.24
N LEU A 218 -6.08 -6.84 2.38
CA LEU A 218 -7.10 -6.63 1.37
C LEU A 218 -6.52 -6.03 0.09
N GLU A 219 -5.74 -4.97 0.20
CA GLU A 219 -5.17 -4.27 -0.95
C GLU A 219 -4.25 -5.18 -1.76
N ALA A 220 -3.32 -5.87 -1.09
CA ALA A 220 -2.39 -6.75 -1.78
C ALA A 220 -3.10 -7.98 -2.37
N MET A 221 -4.11 -8.53 -1.66
CA MET A 221 -4.94 -9.62 -2.16
C MET A 221 -5.72 -9.21 -3.41
N LEU A 222 -6.36 -8.04 -3.41
CA LEU A 222 -7.09 -7.54 -4.58
C LEU A 222 -6.16 -7.34 -5.77
N ASN A 223 -5.03 -6.68 -5.58
CA ASN A 223 -4.10 -6.39 -6.69
C ASN A 223 -3.44 -7.63 -7.29
N SER A 224 -3.21 -8.69 -6.52
CA SER A 224 -2.54 -9.90 -7.00
C SER A 224 -3.48 -11.04 -7.41
N ASN A 225 -4.66 -11.15 -6.78
CA ASN A 225 -5.52 -12.32 -6.95
C ASN A 225 -6.83 -12.01 -7.70
N LEU A 226 -7.37 -10.78 -7.60
CA LEU A 226 -8.58 -10.41 -8.36
C LEU A 226 -8.37 -10.53 -9.89
N PRO A 227 -7.21 -10.15 -10.47
CA PRO A 227 -6.96 -10.38 -11.90
C PRO A 227 -7.03 -11.87 -12.28
N VAL A 228 -6.43 -12.75 -11.48
CA VAL A 228 -6.45 -14.19 -11.69
C VAL A 228 -7.89 -14.72 -11.65
N TYR A 229 -8.65 -14.33 -10.62
CA TYR A 229 -10.03 -14.73 -10.46
C TYR A 229 -10.91 -14.26 -11.63
N ALA A 230 -10.77 -13.01 -12.03
CA ALA A 230 -11.54 -12.40 -13.11
C ALA A 230 -11.28 -13.07 -14.46
N LEU A 231 -10.01 -13.39 -14.78
CA LEU A 231 -9.64 -14.12 -15.99
C LEU A 231 -10.23 -15.55 -16.00
N ARG A 232 -10.23 -16.25 -14.86
CA ARG A 232 -10.87 -17.58 -14.73
C ARG A 232 -12.39 -17.53 -14.86
N LYS A 233 -13.01 -16.41 -14.53
CA LYS A 233 -14.46 -16.17 -14.80
C LYS A 233 -14.74 -15.86 -16.27
N GLY A 234 -13.72 -15.76 -17.12
CA GLY A 234 -13.84 -15.43 -18.54
C GLY A 234 -13.94 -13.93 -18.83
N TRP A 235 -13.63 -13.06 -17.87
CA TRP A 235 -13.59 -11.62 -18.10
C TRP A 235 -12.32 -11.25 -18.87
N SER A 236 -12.43 -10.22 -19.69
CA SER A 236 -11.29 -9.77 -20.50
C SER A 236 -10.24 -9.05 -19.63
N VAL A 237 -9.00 -8.99 -20.13
CA VAL A 237 -7.93 -8.19 -19.51
C VAL A 237 -8.34 -6.72 -19.38
N SER A 238 -9.11 -6.21 -20.35
CA SER A 238 -9.68 -4.86 -20.30
C SER A 238 -10.64 -4.70 -19.12
N ASP A 239 -11.53 -5.65 -18.87
CA ASP A 239 -12.48 -5.59 -17.74
C ASP A 239 -11.72 -5.53 -16.41
N VAL A 240 -10.69 -6.37 -16.25
CA VAL A 240 -9.84 -6.37 -15.05
C VAL A 240 -9.20 -5.01 -14.81
N SER A 241 -8.76 -4.34 -15.87
CA SER A 241 -8.09 -3.03 -15.79
C SER A 241 -8.96 -1.89 -15.28
N PHE A 242 -10.29 -2.05 -15.25
CA PHE A 242 -11.22 -1.10 -14.65
C PHE A 242 -11.62 -1.43 -13.21
N LEU A 243 -11.59 -2.70 -12.80
CA LEU A 243 -12.01 -3.12 -11.45
C LEU A 243 -11.10 -2.59 -10.34
N LEU A 244 -9.78 -2.71 -10.52
CA LEU A 244 -8.81 -2.24 -9.53
C LEU A 244 -8.80 -0.71 -9.38
N PRO A 245 -8.80 0.08 -10.49
CA PRO A 245 -8.98 1.53 -10.39
C PRO A 245 -10.28 1.95 -9.71
N ALA A 246 -11.39 1.24 -9.92
CA ALA A 246 -12.66 1.56 -9.26
C ALA A 246 -12.50 1.51 -7.72
N PHE A 247 -11.83 0.48 -7.19
CA PHE A 247 -11.49 0.40 -5.77
C PHE A 247 -10.62 1.59 -5.30
N ALA A 248 -9.55 1.89 -6.01
CA ALA A 248 -8.64 2.97 -5.65
C ALA A 248 -9.31 4.35 -5.69
N VAL A 249 -10.08 4.62 -6.74
CA VAL A 249 -10.86 5.87 -6.91
C VAL A 249 -11.90 6.01 -5.79
N GLY A 250 -12.60 4.92 -5.44
CA GLY A 250 -13.51 4.92 -4.31
C GLY A 250 -12.83 5.39 -3.03
N GLY A 251 -11.65 4.87 -2.71
CA GLY A 251 -10.87 5.26 -1.54
C GLY A 251 -10.48 6.74 -1.53
N ILE A 252 -10.06 7.27 -2.67
CA ILE A 252 -9.68 8.69 -2.80
C ILE A 252 -10.88 9.61 -2.55
N ILE A 253 -12.06 9.29 -3.12
CA ILE A 253 -13.27 10.11 -2.99
C ILE A 253 -13.68 10.30 -1.54
N THR A 254 -13.60 9.26 -0.73
CA THR A 254 -14.13 9.27 0.65
C THR A 254 -13.07 9.49 1.72
N GLN A 255 -11.80 9.57 1.36
CA GLN A 255 -10.69 9.72 2.32
C GLN A 255 -10.88 10.94 3.25
N ILE A 256 -11.22 12.10 2.69
CA ILE A 256 -11.46 13.32 3.48
C ILE A 256 -12.78 13.22 4.27
N PRO A 257 -13.94 12.88 3.67
CA PRO A 257 -15.19 12.72 4.41
C PRO A 257 -15.09 11.73 5.58
N LEU A 258 -14.49 10.55 5.37
CA LEU A 258 -14.32 9.56 6.44
C LEU A 258 -13.38 10.04 7.54
N GLY A 259 -12.33 10.78 7.20
CA GLY A 259 -11.46 11.43 8.17
C GLY A 259 -12.24 12.39 9.07
N ILE A 260 -13.05 13.29 8.50
CA ILE A 260 -13.89 14.23 9.25
C ILE A 260 -14.93 13.50 10.12
N LEU A 261 -15.59 12.46 9.58
CA LEU A 261 -16.54 11.68 10.36
C LEU A 261 -15.84 10.99 11.55
N SER A 262 -14.64 10.46 11.34
CA SER A 262 -13.87 9.78 12.38
C SER A 262 -13.47 10.72 13.53
N ASP A 263 -13.12 11.95 13.21
CA ASP A 263 -12.83 12.96 14.22
C ASP A 263 -14.08 13.35 15.04
N LYS A 264 -15.26 13.34 14.39
CA LYS A 264 -16.54 13.71 15.03
C LYS A 264 -17.17 12.57 15.86
N TYR A 265 -17.18 11.36 15.35
CA TYR A 265 -17.92 10.23 15.94
C TYR A 265 -17.03 9.23 16.68
N GLY A 266 -15.72 9.36 16.60
CA GLY A 266 -14.70 8.47 17.15
C GLY A 266 -14.15 7.51 16.09
N ARG A 267 -12.83 7.37 16.09
CA ARG A 267 -12.11 6.58 15.06
C ARG A 267 -12.38 5.09 15.18
N ASP A 268 -12.52 4.57 16.39
CA ASP A 268 -12.90 3.19 16.71
C ASP A 268 -14.26 2.82 16.09
N ARG A 269 -15.25 3.69 16.25
CA ARG A 269 -16.61 3.48 15.71
C ARG A 269 -16.61 3.50 14.18
N ILE A 270 -15.94 4.47 13.57
CA ILE A 270 -15.88 4.56 12.12
C ILE A 270 -15.13 3.37 11.54
N LEU A 271 -14.02 2.92 12.13
CA LEU A 271 -13.34 1.69 11.71
C LEU A 271 -14.25 0.46 11.79
N THR A 272 -14.99 0.29 12.89
CA THR A 272 -15.96 -0.81 13.03
C THR A 272 -17.05 -0.75 11.97
N TRP A 273 -17.57 0.45 11.71
CA TRP A 273 -18.58 0.67 10.67
C TRP A 273 -18.03 0.35 9.27
N THR A 274 -16.82 0.82 8.93
CA THR A 274 -16.21 0.57 7.62
C THR A 274 -16.00 -0.94 7.38
N PHE A 275 -15.50 -1.68 8.35
CA PHE A 275 -15.36 -3.14 8.24
C PHE A 275 -16.72 -3.85 8.13
N SER A 276 -17.74 -3.41 8.87
CA SER A 276 -19.07 -4.02 8.83
C SER A 276 -19.77 -3.83 7.49
N VAL A 277 -19.72 -2.60 6.95
CA VAL A 277 -20.35 -2.27 5.66
C VAL A 277 -19.60 -2.93 4.51
N SER A 278 -18.27 -2.91 4.52
CA SER A 278 -17.48 -3.56 3.46
C SER A 278 -17.72 -5.08 3.42
N THR A 279 -17.88 -5.72 4.58
CA THR A 279 -18.28 -7.14 4.69
C THR A 279 -19.59 -7.40 3.94
N GLY A 280 -20.60 -6.56 4.15
CA GLY A 280 -21.89 -6.67 3.42
C GLY A 280 -21.75 -6.47 1.92
N ILE A 281 -20.90 -5.52 1.48
CA ILE A 281 -20.68 -5.27 0.06
C ILE A 281 -19.91 -6.44 -0.59
N PHE A 282 -18.93 -7.04 0.11
CA PHE A 282 -18.25 -8.25 -0.38
C PHE A 282 -19.18 -9.44 -0.51
N LEU A 283 -20.13 -9.63 0.44
CA LEU A 283 -21.17 -10.64 0.31
C LEU A 283 -22.04 -10.41 -0.92
N LEU A 284 -22.44 -9.15 -1.16
CA LEU A 284 -23.21 -8.80 -2.36
C LEU A 284 -22.42 -9.12 -3.63
N ALA A 285 -21.13 -8.74 -3.68
CA ALA A 285 -20.26 -9.07 -4.79
C ALA A 285 -20.11 -10.59 -4.98
N ALA A 286 -20.05 -11.36 -3.88
CA ALA A 286 -19.96 -12.82 -3.93
C ALA A 286 -21.22 -13.50 -4.50
N VAL A 287 -22.40 -13.00 -4.15
CA VAL A 287 -23.69 -13.54 -4.65
C VAL A 287 -23.89 -13.22 -6.13
N PHE A 288 -23.44 -12.04 -6.57
CA PHE A 288 -23.66 -11.55 -7.93
C PHE A 288 -22.37 -11.53 -8.77
N ASP A 289 -21.42 -12.39 -8.47
CA ASP A 289 -20.08 -12.42 -9.09
C ASP A 289 -20.03 -12.77 -10.58
N GLN A 290 -21.17 -13.18 -11.16
CA GLN A 290 -21.33 -13.39 -12.61
C GLN A 290 -21.64 -12.09 -13.37
N TYR A 291 -22.06 -11.04 -12.67
CA TYR A 291 -22.45 -9.76 -13.28
C TYR A 291 -21.34 -8.74 -13.10
N TYR A 292 -20.56 -8.51 -14.14
CA TYR A 292 -19.42 -7.59 -14.12
C TYR A 292 -19.76 -6.20 -13.53
N TRP A 293 -20.86 -5.58 -13.97
CA TRP A 293 -21.22 -4.23 -13.52
C TRP A 293 -21.61 -4.16 -12.05
N ILE A 294 -22.16 -5.24 -11.50
CA ILE A 294 -22.45 -5.31 -10.05
C ILE A 294 -21.14 -5.41 -9.28
N VAL A 295 -20.22 -6.27 -9.73
CA VAL A 295 -18.90 -6.38 -9.11
C VAL A 295 -18.11 -5.07 -9.22
N PHE A 296 -18.17 -4.40 -10.37
CA PHE A 296 -17.54 -3.08 -10.54
C PHE A 296 -18.10 -2.05 -9.55
N ALA A 297 -19.41 -1.96 -9.40
CA ALA A 297 -20.05 -1.08 -8.43
C ALA A 297 -19.67 -1.46 -6.99
N CYS A 298 -19.61 -2.75 -6.66
CA CYS A 298 -19.16 -3.24 -5.36
C CYS A 298 -17.69 -2.86 -5.10
N MET A 299 -16.80 -2.96 -6.08
CA MET A 299 -15.40 -2.55 -5.94
C MET A 299 -15.26 -1.06 -5.64
N LEU A 300 -16.00 -0.22 -6.36
CA LEU A 300 -16.05 1.22 -6.08
C LEU A 300 -16.55 1.50 -4.65
N LEU A 301 -17.67 0.88 -4.25
CA LEU A 301 -18.26 1.06 -2.92
C LEU A 301 -17.37 0.53 -1.80
N VAL A 302 -16.73 -0.64 -1.97
CA VAL A 302 -15.74 -1.17 -1.00
C VAL A 302 -14.59 -0.20 -0.88
N GLY A 303 -14.05 0.31 -1.99
CA GLY A 303 -13.01 1.35 -1.99
C GLY A 303 -13.44 2.57 -1.20
N MET A 304 -14.66 3.09 -1.44
CA MET A 304 -15.22 4.23 -0.71
C MET A 304 -15.30 4.00 0.81
N VAL A 305 -15.55 2.78 1.24
CA VAL A 305 -15.74 2.45 2.65
C VAL A 305 -14.41 2.12 3.33
N ILE A 306 -13.57 1.25 2.73
CA ILE A 306 -12.38 0.70 3.39
C ILE A 306 -11.07 1.35 2.95
N GLY A 307 -11.05 2.09 1.84
CA GLY A 307 -9.83 2.69 1.30
C GLY A 307 -9.11 3.66 2.25
N SER A 308 -9.83 4.20 3.24
CA SER A 308 -9.25 5.07 4.27
C SER A 308 -8.79 4.34 5.53
N CYS A 309 -8.93 3.00 5.63
CA CYS A 309 -8.67 2.25 6.87
C CYS A 309 -7.22 2.36 7.34
N PHE A 310 -6.26 2.47 6.43
CA PHE A 310 -4.87 2.73 6.81
C PHE A 310 -4.72 4.07 7.55
N SER A 311 -5.24 5.14 6.98
CA SER A 311 -5.19 6.49 7.55
C SER A 311 -6.00 6.60 8.85
N LEU A 312 -7.16 5.95 8.92
CA LEU A 312 -7.98 5.88 10.12
C LEU A 312 -7.27 5.11 11.24
N GLY A 313 -6.58 4.02 10.92
CA GLY A 313 -5.76 3.27 11.88
C GLY A 313 -4.60 4.10 12.43
N LEU A 314 -3.89 4.85 11.57
CA LEU A 314 -2.87 5.82 12.01
C LEU A 314 -3.47 6.90 12.94
N GLY A 315 -4.61 7.45 12.55
CA GLY A 315 -5.32 8.40 13.40
C GLY A 315 -5.72 7.79 14.76
N PHE A 316 -6.25 6.57 14.77
CA PHE A 316 -6.61 5.87 16.01
C PHE A 316 -5.39 5.59 16.90
N MET A 317 -4.23 5.33 16.31
CA MET A 317 -2.96 5.24 17.04
C MET A 317 -2.64 6.52 17.81
N THR A 318 -2.94 7.70 17.24
CA THR A 318 -2.69 8.98 17.93
C THR A 318 -3.60 9.21 19.14
N ASP A 319 -4.79 8.57 19.15
CA ASP A 319 -5.71 8.65 20.30
C ASP A 319 -5.26 7.75 21.46
N LEU A 320 -4.56 6.66 21.17
CA LEU A 320 -4.13 5.65 22.14
C LEU A 320 -2.75 5.93 22.74
N LEU A 321 -1.84 6.53 21.97
CA LEU A 321 -0.45 6.70 22.37
C LEU A 321 -0.15 8.11 22.91
N PRO A 322 0.74 8.22 23.90
CA PRO A 322 1.34 9.49 24.26
C PRO A 322 2.25 9.99 23.11
N ARG A 323 2.38 11.32 23.00
CA ARG A 323 3.07 11.98 21.87
C ARG A 323 4.48 11.44 21.59
N HIS A 324 5.26 11.11 22.62
CA HIS A 324 6.65 10.62 22.47
C HIS A 324 6.74 9.19 21.86
N LEU A 325 5.62 8.43 21.83
CA LEU A 325 5.56 7.09 21.20
C LEU A 325 4.98 7.13 19.78
N LEU A 326 4.44 8.26 19.31
CA LEU A 326 3.83 8.34 17.98
C LEU A 326 4.77 7.99 16.84
N PRO A 327 6.05 8.39 16.82
CA PRO A 327 6.97 7.96 15.76
C PRO A 327 7.12 6.43 15.70
N ALA A 328 7.26 5.78 16.86
CA ALA A 328 7.32 4.32 16.95
C ALA A 328 5.99 3.65 16.53
N GLY A 329 4.85 4.27 16.86
CA GLY A 329 3.53 3.84 16.43
C GLY A 329 3.36 3.87 14.91
N ASN A 330 3.81 4.94 14.26
CA ASN A 330 3.76 5.07 12.80
C ASN A 330 4.62 4.00 12.11
N ILE A 331 5.83 3.72 12.62
CA ILE A 331 6.70 2.66 12.09
C ILE A 331 6.01 1.29 12.22
N LEU A 332 5.45 0.98 13.39
CA LEU A 332 4.75 -0.28 13.60
C LEU A 332 3.48 -0.41 12.73
N SER A 333 2.78 0.68 12.44
CA SER A 333 1.65 0.68 11.51
C SER A 333 2.10 0.34 10.07
N GLY A 334 3.24 0.87 9.63
CA GLY A 334 3.85 0.49 8.36
C GLY A 334 4.27 -0.99 8.31
N ILE A 335 4.85 -1.51 9.40
CA ILE A 335 5.20 -2.93 9.53
C ILE A 335 3.93 -3.79 9.50
N ALA A 336 2.87 -3.42 10.23
CA ALA A 336 1.60 -4.14 10.24
C ALA A 336 0.97 -4.18 8.84
N PHE A 337 0.96 -3.06 8.12
CA PHE A 337 0.53 -3.00 6.73
C PHE A 337 1.33 -3.95 5.84
N SER A 338 2.66 -3.92 5.92
CA SER A 338 3.53 -4.79 5.11
C SER A 338 3.34 -6.27 5.44
N LEU A 339 3.16 -6.63 6.71
CA LEU A 339 2.82 -8.00 7.11
C LEU A 339 1.47 -8.43 6.52
N GLY A 340 0.46 -7.57 6.59
CA GLY A 340 -0.82 -7.80 5.93
C GLY A 340 -0.66 -8.01 4.42
N SER A 341 0.14 -7.17 3.78
CA SER A 341 0.39 -7.25 2.33
C SER A 341 1.18 -8.50 1.91
N ILE A 342 1.94 -9.10 2.82
CA ILE A 342 2.54 -10.43 2.60
C ILE A 342 1.48 -11.53 2.72
N MET A 343 0.60 -11.44 3.71
CA MET A 343 -0.42 -12.46 3.96
C MET A 343 -1.51 -12.48 2.87
N GLY A 344 -1.93 -11.32 2.40
CA GLY A 344 -3.07 -11.16 1.48
C GLY A 344 -2.97 -12.00 0.21
N PRO A 345 -1.91 -11.86 -0.60
CA PRO A 345 -1.74 -12.62 -1.83
C PRO A 345 -1.69 -14.14 -1.62
N VAL A 346 -1.06 -14.59 -0.54
CA VAL A 346 -0.97 -16.01 -0.19
C VAL A 346 -2.36 -16.55 0.16
N LEU A 347 -3.09 -15.86 1.03
CA LEU A 347 -4.45 -16.26 1.43
C LEU A 347 -5.39 -16.28 0.22
N GLY A 348 -5.40 -15.22 -0.59
CA GLY A 348 -6.23 -15.15 -1.79
C GLY A 348 -5.88 -16.21 -2.82
N GLY A 349 -4.58 -16.47 -3.03
CA GLY A 349 -4.10 -17.50 -3.96
C GLY A 349 -4.54 -18.92 -3.55
N VAL A 350 -4.36 -19.28 -2.28
CA VAL A 350 -4.80 -20.56 -1.72
C VAL A 350 -6.32 -20.70 -1.78
N PHE A 351 -7.05 -19.60 -1.50
CA PHE A 351 -8.51 -19.60 -1.57
C PHE A 351 -9.00 -19.91 -3.01
N ILE A 352 -8.47 -19.20 -4.00
CA ILE A 352 -8.84 -19.42 -5.41
C ILE A 352 -8.52 -20.86 -5.87
N GLU A 353 -7.40 -21.42 -5.40
CA GLU A 353 -6.98 -22.76 -5.82
C GLU A 353 -7.81 -23.87 -5.18
N LYS A 354 -8.13 -23.76 -3.88
CA LYS A 354 -8.82 -24.82 -3.14
C LYS A 354 -10.34 -24.76 -3.26
N ILE A 355 -10.93 -23.57 -3.47
CA ILE A 355 -12.37 -23.38 -3.44
C ILE A 355 -12.87 -22.94 -4.83
N GLN A 356 -12.66 -23.81 -5.81
CA GLN A 356 -12.91 -23.56 -7.24
C GLN A 356 -14.36 -23.12 -7.60
N TYR A 357 -15.35 -23.50 -6.77
CA TYR A 357 -16.78 -23.21 -7.03
C TYR A 357 -17.33 -22.06 -6.21
N THR A 358 -16.53 -21.43 -5.35
CA THR A 358 -16.97 -20.35 -4.48
C THR A 358 -16.38 -19.01 -4.95
N SER A 359 -17.16 -17.96 -4.85
CA SER A 359 -16.69 -16.63 -5.24
C SER A 359 -15.48 -16.18 -4.42
N PHE A 360 -14.48 -15.60 -5.09
CA PHE A 360 -13.31 -14.97 -4.47
C PHE A 360 -13.69 -13.94 -3.39
N PHE A 361 -14.83 -13.27 -3.56
CA PHE A 361 -15.29 -12.23 -2.64
C PHE A 361 -15.71 -12.78 -1.26
N TYR A 362 -15.96 -14.08 -1.12
CA TYR A 362 -16.12 -14.70 0.19
C TYR A 362 -14.83 -14.68 1.03
N CYS A 363 -13.66 -14.71 0.41
CA CYS A 363 -12.39 -14.54 1.12
C CYS A 363 -12.32 -13.15 1.81
N GLY A 364 -12.76 -12.11 1.12
CA GLY A 364 -12.88 -10.77 1.70
C GLY A 364 -13.93 -10.68 2.82
N TYR A 365 -15.03 -11.43 2.71
CA TYR A 365 -16.05 -11.54 3.75
C TYR A 365 -15.51 -12.20 5.03
N ASP A 366 -14.94 -13.38 4.94
CA ASP A 366 -14.41 -14.12 6.09
C ASP A 366 -13.35 -13.33 6.82
N TYR A 367 -12.46 -12.67 6.08
CA TYR A 367 -11.42 -11.86 6.66
C TYR A 367 -11.98 -10.64 7.42
N ASN A 368 -12.88 -9.87 6.80
CA ASN A 368 -13.51 -8.72 7.46
C ASN A 368 -14.47 -9.13 8.58
N GLY A 369 -15.19 -10.27 8.45
CA GLY A 369 -16.07 -10.80 9.47
C GLY A 369 -15.32 -11.20 10.74
N ASN A 370 -14.17 -11.87 10.62
CA ASN A 370 -13.32 -12.22 11.75
C ASN A 370 -12.66 -10.99 12.38
N SER A 371 -12.23 -10.00 11.56
CA SER A 371 -11.69 -8.73 12.07
C SER A 371 -12.74 -7.94 12.86
N ARG A 372 -14.03 -8.01 12.48
CA ARG A 372 -15.13 -7.39 13.20
C ARG A 372 -15.29 -7.94 14.62
N ASN A 373 -15.25 -9.26 14.80
CA ASN A 373 -15.35 -9.88 16.12
C ASN A 373 -14.17 -9.49 17.03
N GLY A 374 -12.98 -9.36 16.46
CA GLY A 374 -11.81 -8.79 17.13
C GLY A 374 -12.06 -7.34 17.56
N ILE A 375 -12.62 -6.50 16.69
CA ILE A 375 -12.85 -5.06 16.96
C ILE A 375 -14.00 -4.84 17.97
N TYR A 376 -15.06 -5.64 17.99
CA TYR A 376 -16.11 -5.54 19.02
C TYR A 376 -15.60 -5.85 20.44
N GLY A 377 -14.79 -6.90 20.61
CA GLY A 377 -14.09 -7.16 21.87
C GLY A 377 -13.18 -6.00 22.31
N LEU A 378 -12.69 -5.24 21.37
CA LEU A 378 -11.79 -4.11 21.50
C LEU A 378 -12.50 -2.81 21.91
N HIS A 379 -13.74 -2.62 21.53
CA HIS A 379 -14.53 -1.46 21.97
C HIS A 379 -14.73 -1.51 23.51
N GLU A 380 -15.01 -2.68 24.05
CA GLU A 380 -15.12 -2.88 25.50
C GLU A 380 -13.77 -2.63 26.20
N GLU A 381 -12.67 -3.07 25.61
CA GLU A 381 -11.33 -2.91 26.19
C GLU A 381 -10.83 -1.46 26.09
N SER A 382 -11.13 -0.74 25.01
CA SER A 382 -10.84 0.69 24.88
C SER A 382 -11.61 1.54 25.89
N ILE A 383 -12.87 1.18 26.18
CA ILE A 383 -13.67 1.82 27.23
C ILE A 383 -13.04 1.54 28.61
N ARG A 384 -12.56 0.32 28.86
CA ARG A 384 -11.89 -0.09 30.08
C ARG A 384 -10.58 0.67 30.32
N ILE A 385 -9.78 0.84 29.26
CA ILE A 385 -8.53 1.62 29.29
C ILE A 385 -8.80 3.12 29.53
N LYS A 386 -9.83 3.70 28.90
CA LYS A 386 -10.25 5.11 29.14
C LYS A 386 -10.79 5.33 30.55
N LYS A 387 -11.45 4.33 31.14
CA LYS A 387 -12.02 4.38 32.51
C LYS A 387 -10.95 4.27 33.60
N ASN A 388 -9.85 3.56 33.33
CA ASN A 388 -8.70 3.42 34.24
C ASN A 388 -7.71 4.60 34.17
N ARG A 389 -7.91 5.57 33.25
CA ARG A 389 -7.10 6.79 33.10
C ARG A 389 -7.74 8.06 33.68
N LYS A 390 -8.99 7.97 34.19
CA LYS A 390 -9.64 8.99 35.00
C LYS A 390 -9.48 8.66 36.49
#